data_93fd214606d214c29bdca1c76c7c7d88
#
_entry.id   93fd214606d214c29bdca1c76c7c7d88
#
_cell.length_a   1.000
_cell.length_b   1.000
_cell.length_c   1.000
_cell.angle_alpha   90.00
_cell.angle_beta   90.00
_cell.angle_gamma   90.00
#
_symmetry.space_group_name_H-M   'P 1'
#
loop_
_entity.id
_entity.type
_entity.pdbx_description
1 polymer ?
#
loop_
_entity_poly.entity_id
_entity_poly.type
_entity_poly.pdbx_seq_one_letter_code
_entity_poly.pdbx_strand_id
1 'polypeptide(L)'
;MIIMKKNHDIKDAISTPLDKEFYAVLDGQQRLTALNIGLRGSYAVYQRWARKNHYPVKKLYFNLFSCVYKETDPGFENNADSNYEFSLFESAECEKRNDPSVGEMWLWVGEILDYQGEAEFLNVISQKVLDCYGSCENINTLKERALSNAALLYECINKKEKIVFFEERTREFSRVLDIFIRLNDGGTKLSGSDLMFSTVVHYWHGNAKDEFEAVKTRLSKFNINKDFILKAGLVLSDARNIRFNINNFTKINIEEIEAHWENIKISLEQTVDLFSKFGLSTENFWQYDLMLPVAYYINHLGAPDDFTSSYRFKEDRNVIKNWVYRAIIKGIFSGRSESLLIKIRGVIRDSSSGKFPETEIEEQVLKPMNCCLKFNESEVDYLLDLGWTHNRSKIFAILSLILMGTDNDIYHLDHIYPRSIFQRLPESNDDAVLFAKQNYDRLPNLQLLTQGENTSKGKTPPKKWINSEYKNTEERDNFCLKEIIDYANIGDDIKSFRSFYEYRRNKLRERIVSRIIQEQNII
;
A
#
# COMPACT_ATOMS: atom_id res chain seq x y z
N MET A 1 5.57 -26.08 12.94
CA MET A 1 5.12 -26.27 11.55
C MET A 1 3.83 -27.06 11.60
N ILE A 2 2.78 -26.63 10.91
CA ILE A 2 1.50 -27.35 10.84
C ILE A 2 1.28 -27.77 9.39
N ILE A 3 0.95 -29.05 9.21
CA ILE A 3 0.76 -29.67 7.92
C ILE A 3 -0.64 -30.25 7.88
N MET A 4 -1.36 -30.04 6.80
CA MET A 4 -2.68 -30.63 6.56
C MET A 4 -2.58 -31.67 5.45
N LYS A 5 -3.12 -32.89 5.72
CA LYS A 5 -3.21 -33.95 4.71
C LYS A 5 -4.36 -33.63 3.74
N LYS A 6 -4.09 -33.54 2.46
CA LYS A 6 -5.10 -33.26 1.44
C LYS A 6 -5.21 -34.41 0.46
N ASN A 7 -6.41 -34.99 0.33
CA ASN A 7 -6.77 -35.90 -0.76
C ASN A 7 -7.51 -35.10 -1.83
N HIS A 8 -7.08 -35.27 -3.08
CA HIS A 8 -7.72 -34.82 -4.32
C HIS A 8 -8.85 -33.79 -4.22
N ASP A 9 -8.57 -32.52 -4.38
CA ASP A 9 -9.44 -31.48 -4.96
C ASP A 9 -8.71 -30.13 -4.96
N ILE A 10 -7.55 -30.05 -5.62
CA ILE A 10 -7.02 -28.76 -6.09
C ILE A 10 -7.23 -28.77 -7.62
N LYS A 11 -8.33 -28.20 -8.07
CA LYS A 11 -8.46 -27.76 -9.43
C LYS A 11 -7.51 -26.56 -9.57
N ASP A 12 -6.69 -26.59 -10.60
CA ASP A 12 -5.95 -25.48 -11.22
C ASP A 12 -4.53 -25.11 -10.77
N ALA A 13 -3.84 -25.86 -9.94
CA ALA A 13 -2.44 -25.51 -9.69
C ALA A 13 -1.37 -26.49 -10.25
N ILE A 14 -1.77 -27.69 -10.66
CA ILE A 14 -0.81 -28.69 -11.19
C ILE A 14 -1.50 -29.50 -12.29
N SER A 15 -0.97 -29.45 -13.51
CA SER A 15 -1.49 -30.15 -14.69
C SER A 15 -1.23 -31.66 -14.72
N THR A 16 -0.81 -32.28 -13.62
CA THR A 16 -0.60 -33.72 -13.52
C THR A 16 -1.40 -34.30 -12.36
N PRO A 17 -2.16 -35.40 -12.58
CA PRO A 17 -2.85 -36.09 -11.49
C PRO A 17 -1.81 -36.60 -10.49
N LEU A 18 -1.88 -36.13 -9.25
CA LEU A 18 -1.06 -36.67 -8.16
C LEU A 18 -1.80 -37.87 -7.57
N ASP A 19 -1.38 -39.07 -7.92
CA ASP A 19 -1.86 -40.33 -7.32
C ASP A 19 -1.39 -40.56 -5.86
N LYS A 20 -0.76 -39.54 -5.26
CA LYS A 20 -0.18 -39.64 -3.93
C LYS A 20 -0.82 -38.65 -2.96
N GLU A 21 -1.03 -39.12 -1.73
CA GLU A 21 -1.38 -38.24 -0.61
C GLU A 21 -0.29 -37.16 -0.44
N PHE A 22 -0.70 -35.92 -0.25
CA PHE A 22 0.20 -34.81 0.00
C PHE A 22 -0.24 -33.99 1.22
N TYR A 23 0.73 -33.30 1.81
CA TYR A 23 0.50 -32.42 2.96
C TYR A 23 0.51 -30.96 2.51
N ALA A 24 -0.48 -30.19 2.94
CA ALA A 24 -0.46 -28.74 2.78
C ALA A 24 0.20 -28.09 4.01
N VAL A 25 1.14 -27.22 3.77
CA VAL A 25 1.86 -26.51 4.84
C VAL A 25 1.08 -25.26 5.23
N LEU A 26 0.53 -25.23 6.44
CA LEU A 26 -0.21 -24.09 6.98
C LEU A 26 0.74 -23.01 7.54
N ASP A 27 1.80 -23.44 8.24
CA ASP A 27 2.83 -22.54 8.77
C ASP A 27 4.22 -23.14 8.59
N GLY A 28 5.23 -22.28 8.47
CA GLY A 28 6.62 -22.67 8.35
C GLY A 28 7.09 -22.86 6.90
N GLN A 29 6.40 -22.33 5.91
CA GLN A 29 6.81 -22.39 4.49
C GLN A 29 8.24 -21.88 4.28
N GLN A 30 8.61 -20.74 4.89
CA GLN A 30 9.98 -20.19 4.80
C GLN A 30 11.01 -21.13 5.43
N ARG A 31 10.68 -21.73 6.59
CA ARG A 31 11.54 -22.72 7.26
C ARG A 31 11.75 -23.97 6.41
N LEU A 32 10.67 -24.48 5.80
CA LEU A 32 10.77 -25.62 4.88
C LEU A 32 11.53 -25.28 3.61
N THR A 33 11.33 -24.08 3.08
CA THR A 33 12.08 -23.59 1.91
C THR A 33 13.58 -23.51 2.24
N ALA A 34 13.94 -22.97 3.38
CA ALA A 34 15.32 -22.90 3.85
C ALA A 34 15.94 -24.32 4.02
N LEU A 35 15.19 -25.24 4.62
CA LEU A 35 15.61 -26.63 4.74
C LEU A 35 15.75 -27.31 3.36
N ASN A 36 14.82 -27.09 2.45
CA ASN A 36 14.92 -27.62 1.10
C ASN A 36 16.14 -27.06 0.35
N ILE A 37 16.40 -25.75 0.42
CA ILE A 37 17.59 -25.12 -0.17
C ILE A 37 18.86 -25.72 0.43
N GLY A 38 18.91 -25.86 1.75
CA GLY A 38 20.09 -26.38 2.45
C GLY A 38 20.38 -27.85 2.18
N LEU A 39 19.33 -28.69 2.07
CA LEU A 39 19.51 -30.15 1.99
C LEU A 39 19.41 -30.70 0.57
N ARG A 40 18.44 -30.27 -0.25
CA ARG A 40 18.21 -30.87 -1.58
C ARG A 40 18.09 -29.86 -2.70
N GLY A 41 17.78 -28.63 -2.38
CA GLY A 41 17.47 -27.59 -3.33
C GLY A 41 18.68 -26.76 -3.75
N SER A 42 18.36 -25.65 -4.36
CA SER A 42 19.32 -24.64 -4.79
C SER A 42 18.72 -23.25 -4.59
N TYR A 43 19.60 -22.26 -4.56
CA TYR A 43 19.23 -20.87 -4.43
C TYR A 43 19.69 -20.10 -5.67
N ALA A 44 18.76 -19.48 -6.40
CA ALA A 44 19.07 -18.62 -7.54
C ALA A 44 19.33 -17.19 -7.03
N VAL A 45 20.57 -16.72 -7.12
CA VAL A 45 20.97 -15.40 -6.60
C VAL A 45 20.61 -14.30 -7.57
N TYR A 46 19.78 -13.34 -7.11
CA TYR A 46 19.48 -12.15 -7.89
C TYR A 46 20.73 -11.30 -8.12
N GLN A 47 21.04 -11.01 -9.39
CA GLN A 47 22.10 -10.07 -9.77
C GLN A 47 21.49 -8.90 -10.53
N ARG A 48 21.75 -7.69 -10.04
CA ARG A 48 21.16 -6.43 -10.56
C ARG A 48 21.39 -6.19 -12.06
N TRP A 49 22.44 -6.77 -12.63
CA TRP A 49 22.85 -6.60 -14.03
C TRP A 49 22.80 -7.88 -14.86
N ALA A 50 22.28 -8.97 -14.32
CA ALA A 50 22.13 -10.21 -15.06
C ALA A 50 21.12 -10.03 -16.20
N ARG A 51 21.40 -10.64 -17.38
CA ARG A 51 20.42 -10.73 -18.46
C ARG A 51 19.15 -11.40 -17.94
N LYS A 52 17.97 -10.96 -18.43
CA LYS A 52 16.68 -11.57 -18.05
C LYS A 52 16.79 -13.09 -18.02
N ASN A 53 16.45 -13.69 -16.87
CA ASN A 53 16.41 -15.13 -16.60
C ASN A 53 17.74 -15.87 -16.44
N HIS A 54 18.85 -15.21 -16.25
CA HIS A 54 20.13 -15.89 -15.96
C HIS A 54 20.65 -15.49 -14.56
N TYR A 55 20.19 -16.21 -13.55
CA TYR A 55 20.68 -16.07 -12.19
C TYR A 55 21.56 -17.27 -11.84
N PRO A 56 22.77 -17.08 -11.25
CA PRO A 56 23.61 -18.17 -10.83
C PRO A 56 22.89 -19.02 -9.78
N VAL A 57 22.90 -20.33 -10.01
CA VAL A 57 22.24 -21.32 -9.14
C VAL A 57 23.29 -21.89 -8.21
N LYS A 58 23.10 -21.66 -6.91
CA LYS A 58 24.03 -22.10 -5.85
C LYS A 58 23.40 -23.16 -4.98
N LYS A 59 24.25 -24.06 -4.45
CA LYS A 59 23.91 -25.07 -3.44
C LYS A 59 24.67 -24.80 -2.15
N LEU A 60 24.17 -25.31 -1.04
CA LEU A 60 24.86 -25.20 0.25
C LEU A 60 25.97 -26.23 0.38
N TYR A 61 27.17 -25.74 0.66
CA TYR A 61 28.35 -26.56 0.92
C TYR A 61 28.85 -26.33 2.34
N PHE A 62 29.48 -27.36 2.90
CA PHE A 62 30.11 -27.37 4.20
C PHE A 62 31.61 -27.65 4.04
N ASN A 63 32.46 -26.81 4.63
CA ASN A 63 33.90 -27.03 4.62
C ASN A 63 34.28 -28.09 5.66
N LEU A 64 34.65 -29.29 5.21
CA LEU A 64 35.04 -30.41 6.07
C LEU A 64 36.33 -30.16 6.83
N PHE A 65 37.15 -29.19 6.43
CA PHE A 65 38.39 -28.82 7.12
C PHE A 65 38.18 -27.66 8.10
N SER A 66 36.98 -27.12 8.23
CA SER A 66 36.70 -26.08 9.22
C SER A 66 37.07 -26.53 10.64
N CYS A 67 37.66 -25.61 11.42
CA CYS A 67 38.08 -25.89 12.78
C CYS A 67 37.13 -25.22 13.78
N VAL A 68 36.71 -25.96 14.80
CA VAL A 68 36.07 -25.40 15.96
C VAL A 68 37.16 -25.00 16.94
N TYR A 69 37.38 -23.71 17.15
CA TYR A 69 38.23 -23.23 18.24
C TYR A 69 37.52 -23.50 19.56
N LYS A 70 38.26 -23.99 20.56
CA LYS A 70 37.76 -24.11 21.94
C LYS A 70 37.98 -22.77 22.66
N GLU A 71 37.18 -22.47 23.69
CA GLU A 71 37.32 -21.26 24.53
C GLU A 71 38.74 -21.04 25.08
N THR A 72 39.56 -22.09 25.12
CA THR A 72 40.97 -22.09 25.59
C THR A 72 41.99 -21.76 24.49
N ASP A 73 41.55 -21.60 23.22
CA ASP A 73 42.47 -21.37 22.10
C ASP A 73 42.87 -19.88 22.04
N PRO A 74 44.17 -19.57 21.81
CA PRO A 74 44.62 -18.19 21.64
C PRO A 74 43.98 -17.58 20.39
N GLY A 75 43.14 -16.54 20.59
CA GLY A 75 42.42 -15.85 19.53
C GLY A 75 40.90 -16.05 19.58
N PHE A 76 40.40 -16.75 20.60
CA PHE A 76 38.96 -16.82 20.87
C PHE A 76 38.45 -15.44 21.30
N GLU A 77 37.95 -14.64 20.36
CA GLU A 77 37.14 -13.49 20.64
C GLU A 77 35.67 -13.92 20.79
N ASN A 78 34.97 -13.36 21.79
CA ASN A 78 33.61 -13.69 22.23
C ASN A 78 32.51 -13.51 21.16
N ASN A 79 32.72 -13.92 19.92
CA ASN A 79 31.69 -14.04 18.92
C ASN A 79 31.20 -15.49 18.91
N ALA A 80 30.03 -15.71 19.47
CA ALA A 80 29.33 -16.99 19.58
C ALA A 80 28.84 -17.56 18.21
N ASP A 81 29.46 -17.19 17.12
CA ASP A 81 29.18 -17.75 15.81
C ASP A 81 29.95 -19.07 15.65
N SER A 82 29.21 -20.10 15.33
CA SER A 82 29.76 -21.47 15.11
C SER A 82 30.96 -21.42 14.18
N ASN A 83 32.09 -21.95 14.63
CA ASN A 83 33.32 -22.02 13.87
C ASN A 83 33.25 -23.00 12.68
N TYR A 84 32.07 -23.54 12.35
CA TYR A 84 31.82 -24.34 11.18
C TYR A 84 31.52 -23.45 9.98
N GLU A 85 32.21 -23.70 8.87
CA GLU A 85 32.11 -22.87 7.68
C GLU A 85 31.14 -23.47 6.67
N PHE A 86 30.07 -22.70 6.38
CA PHE A 86 29.07 -23.01 5.35
C PHE A 86 29.05 -21.91 4.31
N SER A 87 28.89 -22.26 3.04
CA SER A 87 28.75 -21.27 1.98
C SER A 87 27.89 -21.76 0.81
N LEU A 88 27.35 -20.80 0.05
CA LEU A 88 26.54 -21.05 -1.14
C LEU A 88 27.40 -20.86 -2.39
N PHE A 89 27.69 -21.94 -3.10
CA PHE A 89 28.52 -21.96 -4.31
C PHE A 89 27.76 -22.52 -5.51
N GLU A 90 28.22 -22.14 -6.72
CA GLU A 90 27.98 -22.89 -7.92
C GLU A 90 28.87 -24.17 -7.90
N SER A 91 28.40 -25.25 -8.50
CA SER A 91 29.16 -26.53 -8.48
C SER A 91 30.59 -26.40 -9.05
N ALA A 92 30.75 -25.62 -10.13
CA ALA A 92 32.05 -25.36 -10.74
C ALA A 92 33.01 -24.54 -9.85
N GLU A 93 32.48 -23.70 -8.95
CA GLU A 93 33.27 -22.97 -7.96
C GLU A 93 33.75 -23.90 -6.85
N CYS A 94 32.89 -24.79 -6.38
CA CYS A 94 33.23 -25.79 -5.37
C CYS A 94 34.36 -26.69 -5.84
N GLU A 95 34.30 -27.18 -7.08
CA GLU A 95 35.34 -28.01 -7.67
C GLU A 95 36.73 -27.33 -7.68
N LYS A 96 36.76 -26.01 -7.96
CA LYS A 96 38.01 -25.24 -7.94
C LYS A 96 38.55 -25.00 -6.53
N ARG A 97 37.70 -24.98 -5.52
CA ARG A 97 38.09 -24.77 -4.11
C ARG A 97 38.59 -26.06 -3.44
N ASN A 98 38.15 -27.23 -3.92
CA ASN A 98 38.61 -28.53 -3.46
C ASN A 98 39.98 -28.87 -4.07
N ASP A 99 40.97 -28.00 -3.85
CA ASP A 99 42.33 -28.11 -4.34
C ASP A 99 43.32 -28.03 -3.16
N PRO A 100 44.35 -28.91 -3.12
CA PRO A 100 45.36 -28.89 -2.06
C PRO A 100 46.05 -27.55 -1.85
N SER A 101 46.18 -26.73 -2.89
CA SER A 101 46.78 -25.38 -2.81
C SER A 101 45.91 -24.38 -2.06
N VAL A 102 44.61 -24.60 -2.00
CA VAL A 102 43.64 -23.75 -1.27
C VAL A 102 43.49 -24.19 0.18
N GLY A 103 43.64 -25.47 0.47
CA GLY A 103 43.54 -26.03 1.83
C GLY A 103 42.08 -26.11 2.35
N GLU A 104 41.10 -26.13 1.47
CA GLU A 104 39.65 -26.21 1.79
C GLU A 104 39.06 -27.49 1.20
N MET A 105 38.10 -28.11 1.88
CA MET A 105 37.35 -29.24 1.34
C MET A 105 35.86 -29.06 1.53
N TRP A 106 35.18 -28.71 0.48
CA TRP A 106 33.77 -28.42 0.46
C TRP A 106 32.93 -29.62 0.02
N LEU A 107 31.99 -30.01 0.88
CA LEU A 107 31.02 -31.05 0.62
C LEU A 107 29.66 -30.42 0.37
N TRP A 108 28.94 -30.81 -0.69
CA TRP A 108 27.54 -30.45 -0.84
C TRP A 108 26.73 -31.10 0.28
N VAL A 109 26.05 -30.28 1.11
CA VAL A 109 25.32 -30.76 2.29
C VAL A 109 24.23 -31.78 1.90
N GLY A 110 23.59 -31.60 0.76
CA GLY A 110 22.53 -32.49 0.29
C GLY A 110 23.01 -33.91 -0.10
N GLU A 111 24.30 -34.11 -0.34
CA GLU A 111 24.86 -35.41 -0.68
C GLU A 111 24.68 -36.45 0.44
N ILE A 112 24.64 -35.97 1.70
CA ILE A 112 24.45 -36.83 2.88
C ILE A 112 23.15 -37.64 2.83
N LEU A 113 22.15 -37.18 2.12
CA LEU A 113 20.85 -37.84 1.99
C LEU A 113 20.86 -38.98 0.96
N ASP A 114 21.96 -39.20 0.25
CA ASP A 114 22.09 -40.25 -0.74
C ASP A 114 22.62 -41.55 -0.13
N TYR A 115 23.10 -41.50 1.13
CA TYR A 115 23.67 -42.64 1.84
C TYR A 115 22.69 -43.22 2.86
N GLN A 116 22.64 -44.59 2.92
CA GLN A 116 21.75 -45.29 3.84
C GLN A 116 22.32 -45.43 5.27
N GLY A 117 23.63 -45.23 5.42
CA GLY A 117 24.31 -45.41 6.71
C GLY A 117 25.51 -44.48 6.90
N GLU A 118 25.80 -44.19 8.16
CA GLU A 118 26.94 -43.35 8.53
C GLU A 118 28.27 -43.93 8.07
N ALA A 119 28.46 -45.24 8.22
CA ALA A 119 29.70 -45.92 7.83
C ALA A 119 29.96 -45.80 6.32
N GLU A 120 28.93 -45.96 5.50
CA GLU A 120 29.03 -45.79 4.06
C GLU A 120 29.42 -44.36 3.71
N PHE A 121 28.71 -43.37 4.29
CA PHE A 121 29.02 -41.97 4.10
C PHE A 121 30.47 -41.61 4.47
N LEU A 122 30.92 -42.01 5.67
CA LEU A 122 32.27 -41.72 6.15
C LEU A 122 33.36 -42.41 5.30
N ASN A 123 33.10 -43.60 4.79
CA ASN A 123 34.02 -44.25 3.87
C ASN A 123 34.19 -43.47 2.55
N VAL A 124 33.09 -42.94 2.01
CA VAL A 124 33.14 -42.10 0.80
C VAL A 124 33.90 -40.79 1.08
N ILE A 125 33.66 -40.14 2.22
CA ILE A 125 34.41 -38.95 2.61
C ILE A 125 35.89 -39.24 2.77
N SER A 126 36.23 -40.38 3.42
CA SER A 126 37.63 -40.83 3.54
C SER A 126 38.29 -40.94 2.19
N GLN A 127 37.62 -41.58 1.22
CA GLN A 127 38.17 -41.76 -0.12
C GLN A 127 38.34 -40.42 -0.85
N LYS A 128 37.35 -39.56 -0.80
CA LYS A 128 37.42 -38.19 -1.39
C LYS A 128 38.60 -37.38 -0.85
N VAL A 129 38.85 -37.46 0.47
CA VAL A 129 40.02 -36.79 1.07
C VAL A 129 41.31 -37.36 0.54
N LEU A 130 41.41 -38.69 0.42
CA LEU A 130 42.61 -39.34 -0.12
C LEU A 130 42.83 -39.01 -1.60
N ASP A 131 41.77 -38.98 -2.39
CA ASP A 131 41.86 -38.69 -3.83
C ASP A 131 42.33 -37.25 -4.08
N CYS A 132 41.88 -36.30 -3.28
CA CYS A 132 42.22 -34.90 -3.46
C CYS A 132 43.51 -34.48 -2.74
N TYR A 133 43.77 -35.01 -1.54
CA TYR A 133 44.84 -34.57 -0.62
C TYR A 133 45.86 -35.63 -0.26
N GLY A 134 45.83 -36.79 -0.91
CA GLY A 134 46.69 -37.93 -0.56
C GLY A 134 48.20 -37.68 -0.61
N SER A 135 48.63 -36.66 -1.36
CA SER A 135 50.05 -36.25 -1.45
C SER A 135 50.49 -35.25 -0.38
N CYS A 136 49.56 -34.75 0.48
CA CYS A 136 49.89 -33.77 1.50
C CYS A 136 50.57 -34.42 2.71
N GLU A 137 51.59 -33.77 3.28
CA GLU A 137 52.31 -34.25 4.46
C GLU A 137 51.40 -34.45 5.69
N ASN A 138 50.37 -33.62 5.83
CA ASN A 138 49.44 -33.65 6.96
C ASN A 138 48.13 -34.40 6.66
N ILE A 139 48.11 -35.31 5.68
CA ILE A 139 46.92 -36.02 5.21
C ILE A 139 46.12 -36.69 6.33
N ASN A 140 46.82 -37.31 7.30
CA ASN A 140 46.14 -38.00 8.42
C ASN A 140 45.32 -37.02 9.29
N THR A 141 45.88 -35.86 9.60
CA THR A 141 45.20 -34.82 10.38
C THR A 141 43.99 -34.25 9.61
N LEU A 142 44.15 -33.99 8.31
CA LEU A 142 43.05 -33.50 7.45
C LEU A 142 41.93 -34.53 7.36
N LYS A 143 42.30 -35.82 7.21
CA LYS A 143 41.33 -36.92 7.14
C LYS A 143 40.55 -37.08 8.45
N GLU A 144 41.25 -37.10 9.59
CA GLU A 144 40.60 -37.19 10.91
C GLU A 144 39.62 -36.03 11.12
N ARG A 145 39.99 -34.80 10.75
CA ARG A 145 39.14 -33.62 10.84
C ARG A 145 37.92 -33.74 9.92
N ALA A 146 38.12 -34.10 8.67
CA ALA A 146 37.05 -34.28 7.71
C ALA A 146 36.03 -35.32 8.18
N LEU A 147 36.51 -36.47 8.68
CA LEU A 147 35.66 -37.54 9.18
C LEU A 147 34.90 -37.14 10.44
N SER A 148 35.56 -36.41 11.37
CA SER A 148 34.89 -35.87 12.56
C SER A 148 33.78 -34.90 12.20
N ASN A 149 34.05 -33.96 11.31
CA ASN A 149 33.05 -32.97 10.86
C ASN A 149 31.92 -33.62 10.06
N ALA A 150 32.22 -34.58 9.20
CA ALA A 150 31.24 -35.36 8.46
C ALA A 150 30.34 -36.19 9.38
N ALA A 151 30.90 -36.82 10.41
CA ALA A 151 30.14 -37.58 11.40
C ALA A 151 29.15 -36.66 12.18
N LEU A 152 29.61 -35.48 12.61
CA LEU A 152 28.77 -34.50 13.26
C LEU A 152 27.63 -34.01 12.35
N LEU A 153 27.93 -33.75 11.08
CA LEU A 153 26.90 -33.36 10.10
C LEU A 153 25.88 -34.50 9.92
N TYR A 154 26.34 -35.75 9.79
CA TYR A 154 25.49 -36.95 9.68
C TYR A 154 24.57 -37.09 10.91
N GLU A 155 25.14 -36.99 12.10
CA GLU A 155 24.38 -37.05 13.35
C GLU A 155 23.31 -35.95 13.42
N CYS A 156 23.69 -34.76 13.02
CA CYS A 156 22.79 -33.58 13.07
C CYS A 156 21.58 -33.72 12.12
N ILE A 157 21.79 -34.30 10.94
CA ILE A 157 20.74 -34.40 9.90
C ILE A 157 19.93 -35.69 10.07
N ASN A 158 20.58 -36.84 10.35
CA ASN A 158 19.93 -38.15 10.27
C ASN A 158 19.58 -38.77 11.62
N LYS A 159 20.22 -38.36 12.74
CA LYS A 159 20.02 -39.02 14.04
C LYS A 159 19.29 -38.14 15.04
N LYS A 160 19.40 -36.81 14.95
CA LYS A 160 18.76 -35.87 15.90
C LYS A 160 17.45 -35.34 15.37
N GLU A 161 16.38 -35.63 16.09
CA GLU A 161 15.08 -35.02 15.80
C GLU A 161 15.13 -33.51 16.06
N LYS A 162 15.19 -32.68 15.01
CA LYS A 162 15.31 -31.23 15.07
C LYS A 162 14.04 -30.52 14.61
N ILE A 163 13.17 -31.23 13.88
CA ILE A 163 11.99 -30.63 13.29
C ILE A 163 10.76 -31.25 13.95
N VAL A 164 10.01 -30.42 14.67
CA VAL A 164 8.72 -30.78 15.24
C VAL A 164 7.63 -30.19 14.37
N PHE A 165 6.66 -30.99 14.00
CA PHE A 165 5.48 -30.53 13.28
C PHE A 165 4.21 -31.09 13.92
N PHE A 166 3.11 -30.34 13.73
CA PHE A 166 1.78 -30.78 14.13
C PHE A 166 0.96 -31.09 12.88
N GLU A 167 0.30 -32.22 12.84
CA GLU A 167 -0.62 -32.60 11.78
C GLU A 167 -2.05 -32.22 12.18
N GLU A 168 -2.69 -31.34 11.40
CA GLU A 168 -4.12 -31.05 11.53
C GLU A 168 -4.89 -31.93 10.52
N ARG A 169 -5.79 -32.74 11.03
CA ARG A 169 -6.57 -33.72 10.23
C ARG A 169 -7.94 -33.21 9.83
N THR A 170 -8.39 -32.16 10.46
CA THR A 170 -9.71 -31.55 10.16
C THR A 170 -9.69 -30.88 8.80
N ARG A 171 -10.80 -31.01 8.07
CA ARG A 171 -11.00 -30.36 6.77
C ARG A 171 -11.92 -29.14 6.86
N GLU A 172 -12.34 -28.77 8.06
CA GLU A 172 -13.16 -27.58 8.27
C GLU A 172 -12.31 -26.33 8.07
N PHE A 173 -12.65 -25.56 7.05
CA PHE A 173 -11.94 -24.34 6.69
C PHE A 173 -11.88 -23.33 7.85
N SER A 174 -12.98 -23.18 8.61
CA SER A 174 -13.05 -22.31 9.79
C SER A 174 -12.00 -22.65 10.84
N ARG A 175 -11.79 -23.94 11.12
CA ARG A 175 -10.80 -24.40 12.09
C ARG A 175 -9.37 -24.21 11.57
N VAL A 176 -9.13 -24.54 10.30
CA VAL A 176 -7.82 -24.32 9.66
C VAL A 176 -7.47 -22.85 9.68
N LEU A 177 -8.43 -21.98 9.40
CA LEU A 177 -8.29 -20.54 9.43
C LEU A 177 -7.99 -20.02 10.86
N ASP A 178 -8.70 -20.51 11.89
CA ASP A 178 -8.46 -20.13 13.30
C ASP A 178 -7.03 -20.51 13.74
N ILE A 179 -6.59 -21.72 13.40
CA ILE A 179 -5.22 -22.18 13.67
C ILE A 179 -4.21 -21.24 12.97
N PHE A 180 -4.44 -20.92 11.71
CA PHE A 180 -3.55 -20.07 10.93
C PHE A 180 -3.45 -18.64 11.51
N ILE A 181 -4.58 -18.05 11.96
CA ILE A 181 -4.62 -16.74 12.62
C ILE A 181 -3.76 -16.76 13.89
N ARG A 182 -3.99 -17.75 14.78
CA ARG A 182 -3.28 -17.85 16.06
C ARG A 182 -1.78 -18.04 15.89
N LEU A 183 -1.36 -18.78 14.89
CA LEU A 183 0.07 -18.99 14.60
C LEU A 183 0.75 -17.73 14.12
N ASN A 184 0.06 -16.91 13.33
CA ASN A 184 0.61 -15.66 12.81
C ASN A 184 0.64 -14.52 13.84
N ASP A 185 -0.10 -14.61 14.94
CA ASP A 185 -0.04 -13.64 16.04
C ASP A 185 1.31 -13.63 16.77
N GLY A 186 2.06 -14.72 16.70
CA GLY A 186 3.38 -14.88 17.36
C GLY A 186 4.61 -14.66 16.46
N GLY A 187 4.45 -14.40 15.14
CA GLY A 187 5.53 -14.31 14.17
C GLY A 187 5.47 -13.07 13.26
N THR A 188 6.06 -13.18 12.06
CA THR A 188 5.90 -12.17 10.99
C THR A 188 4.42 -12.14 10.60
N LYS A 189 3.70 -11.11 11.03
CA LYS A 189 2.25 -10.99 10.80
C LYS A 189 1.97 -10.96 9.30
N LEU A 190 1.22 -11.95 8.81
CA LEU A 190 0.50 -11.78 7.56
C LEU A 190 -0.47 -10.61 7.73
N SER A 191 -0.62 -9.79 6.71
CA SER A 191 -1.59 -8.72 6.78
C SER A 191 -2.98 -9.36 6.95
N GLY A 192 -3.79 -8.81 7.87
CA GLY A 192 -5.18 -9.25 8.02
C GLY A 192 -5.94 -9.27 6.69
N SER A 193 -5.55 -8.39 5.78
CA SER A 193 -6.03 -8.27 4.41
C SER A 193 -5.79 -9.51 3.55
N ASP A 194 -4.59 -10.10 3.60
CA ASP A 194 -4.28 -11.30 2.80
C ASP A 194 -5.10 -12.51 3.28
N LEU A 195 -5.36 -12.56 4.58
CA LEU A 195 -6.18 -13.60 5.17
C LEU A 195 -7.65 -13.45 4.76
N MET A 196 -8.20 -12.24 4.84
CA MET A 196 -9.57 -11.94 4.38
C MET A 196 -9.72 -12.27 2.90
N PHE A 197 -8.76 -11.90 2.07
CA PHE A 197 -8.79 -12.22 0.65
C PHE A 197 -8.68 -13.72 0.36
N SER A 198 -7.89 -14.47 1.13
CA SER A 198 -7.84 -15.93 1.03
C SER A 198 -9.19 -16.57 1.32
N THR A 199 -9.94 -16.00 2.28
CA THR A 199 -11.30 -16.45 2.60
C THR A 199 -12.26 -16.15 1.44
N VAL A 200 -12.14 -14.96 0.83
CA VAL A 200 -12.93 -14.60 -0.37
C VAL A 200 -12.64 -15.59 -1.50
N VAL A 201 -11.37 -15.84 -1.82
CA VAL A 201 -10.97 -16.80 -2.86
C VAL A 201 -11.51 -18.21 -2.59
N HIS A 202 -11.63 -18.60 -1.31
CA HIS A 202 -12.15 -19.92 -0.95
C HIS A 202 -13.65 -20.07 -1.21
N TYR A 203 -14.46 -19.06 -0.89
CA TYR A 203 -15.92 -19.13 -1.01
C TYR A 203 -16.47 -18.60 -2.34
N TRP A 204 -15.64 -17.91 -3.13
CA TRP A 204 -16.02 -17.38 -4.44
C TRP A 204 -16.15 -18.52 -5.47
N HIS A 205 -17.23 -18.54 -6.24
CA HIS A 205 -17.46 -19.61 -7.22
C HIS A 205 -16.64 -19.47 -8.50
N GLY A 206 -16.23 -18.21 -8.84
CA GLY A 206 -15.40 -17.92 -10.00
C GLY A 206 -13.92 -17.73 -9.65
N ASN A 207 -13.21 -16.97 -10.47
CA ASN A 207 -11.82 -16.57 -10.20
C ASN A 207 -11.78 -15.21 -9.51
N ALA A 208 -11.91 -15.18 -8.20
CA ALA A 208 -11.86 -13.96 -7.40
C ALA A 208 -10.58 -13.13 -7.63
N LYS A 209 -9.44 -13.79 -7.88
CA LYS A 209 -8.16 -13.07 -8.09
C LYS A 209 -8.21 -12.21 -9.34
N ASP A 210 -8.68 -12.76 -10.44
CA ASP A 210 -8.76 -12.04 -11.72
C ASP A 210 -9.81 -10.94 -11.65
N GLU A 211 -10.95 -11.20 -11.00
CA GLU A 211 -12.01 -10.20 -10.77
C GLU A 211 -11.51 -9.01 -9.97
N PHE A 212 -10.83 -9.24 -8.85
CA PHE A 212 -10.29 -8.17 -8.02
C PHE A 212 -9.16 -7.39 -8.68
N GLU A 213 -8.27 -8.05 -9.42
CA GLU A 213 -7.20 -7.36 -10.18
C GLU A 213 -7.78 -6.56 -11.36
N ALA A 214 -8.84 -7.04 -12.01
CA ALA A 214 -9.54 -6.29 -13.05
C ALA A 214 -10.15 -5.00 -12.48
N VAL A 215 -10.85 -5.09 -11.34
CA VAL A 215 -11.41 -3.91 -10.64
C VAL A 215 -10.29 -2.95 -10.24
N LYS A 216 -9.24 -3.42 -9.59
CA LYS A 216 -8.10 -2.59 -9.19
C LYS A 216 -7.47 -1.84 -10.37
N THR A 217 -7.36 -2.49 -11.53
CA THR A 217 -6.85 -1.88 -12.76
C THR A 217 -7.78 -0.76 -13.24
N ARG A 218 -9.09 -0.96 -13.23
CA ARG A 218 -10.09 0.05 -13.63
C ARG A 218 -10.14 1.23 -12.66
N LEU A 219 -9.87 0.99 -11.37
CA LEU A 219 -9.82 2.02 -10.34
C LEU A 219 -8.44 2.71 -10.22
N SER A 220 -7.53 2.50 -11.18
CA SER A 220 -6.13 2.96 -11.13
C SER A 220 -5.93 4.48 -11.10
N LYS A 221 -6.96 5.30 -11.40
CA LYS A 221 -6.94 6.76 -11.21
C LYS A 221 -6.65 7.17 -9.77
N PHE A 222 -6.96 6.31 -8.80
CA PHE A 222 -6.62 6.44 -7.39
C PHE A 222 -5.82 5.22 -6.95
N ASN A 223 -4.94 5.36 -5.97
CA ASN A 223 -4.15 4.24 -5.42
C ASN A 223 -5.03 3.32 -4.54
N ILE A 224 -6.12 2.83 -5.12
CA ILE A 224 -7.06 1.95 -4.45
C ILE A 224 -6.44 0.57 -4.30
N ASN A 225 -6.37 0.11 -3.06
CA ASN A 225 -5.86 -1.20 -2.73
C ASN A 225 -6.98 -2.25 -2.61
N LYS A 226 -6.57 -3.50 -2.49
CA LYS A 226 -7.46 -4.64 -2.32
C LYS A 226 -8.38 -4.52 -1.10
N ASP A 227 -7.89 -3.90 -0.02
CA ASP A 227 -8.63 -3.72 1.23
C ASP A 227 -9.85 -2.83 1.05
N PHE A 228 -9.70 -1.75 0.29
CA PHE A 228 -10.81 -0.89 -0.05
C PHE A 228 -11.88 -1.63 -0.87
N ILE A 229 -11.47 -2.45 -1.85
CA ILE A 229 -12.40 -3.23 -2.68
C ILE A 229 -13.16 -4.25 -1.83
N LEU A 230 -12.47 -4.94 -0.91
CA LEU A 230 -13.09 -5.86 0.05
C LEU A 230 -14.09 -5.15 0.96
N LYS A 231 -13.72 -3.99 1.50
CA LYS A 231 -14.59 -3.16 2.33
C LYS A 231 -15.81 -2.66 1.55
N ALA A 232 -15.59 -2.20 0.32
CA ALA A 232 -16.66 -1.81 -0.58
C ALA A 232 -17.63 -2.96 -0.85
N GLY A 233 -17.13 -4.17 -1.05
CA GLY A 233 -17.94 -5.37 -1.18
C GLY A 233 -18.92 -5.53 -0.01
N LEU A 234 -18.44 -5.46 1.24
CA LEU A 234 -19.30 -5.53 2.42
C LEU A 234 -20.30 -4.38 2.52
N VAL A 235 -19.90 -3.17 2.15
CA VAL A 235 -20.79 -1.98 2.23
C VAL A 235 -21.88 -2.05 1.18
N LEU A 236 -21.54 -2.39 -0.06
CA LEU A 236 -22.44 -2.34 -1.21
C LEU A 236 -23.36 -3.57 -1.32
N SER A 237 -22.99 -4.70 -0.68
CA SER A 237 -23.85 -5.88 -0.57
C SER A 237 -24.76 -5.87 0.67
N ASP A 238 -24.86 -4.73 1.36
CA ASP A 238 -25.68 -4.59 2.57
C ASP A 238 -25.33 -5.54 3.72
N ALA A 239 -24.07 -5.98 3.81
CA ALA A 239 -23.60 -6.81 4.93
C ALA A 239 -23.97 -6.15 6.28
N ARG A 240 -24.51 -6.93 7.20
CA ARG A 240 -24.98 -6.41 8.51
C ARG A 240 -23.87 -5.72 9.30
N ASN A 241 -22.64 -6.25 9.21
CA ASN A 241 -21.46 -5.70 9.85
C ASN A 241 -20.38 -5.47 8.80
N ILE A 242 -19.92 -4.23 8.68
CA ILE A 242 -18.93 -3.80 7.68
C ILE A 242 -17.52 -3.61 8.27
N ARG A 243 -17.30 -3.98 9.55
CA ARG A 243 -15.97 -3.91 10.14
C ARG A 243 -14.99 -4.72 9.29
N PHE A 244 -13.87 -4.09 8.98
CA PHE A 244 -12.84 -4.76 8.19
C PHE A 244 -12.05 -5.75 9.05
N ASN A 245 -12.67 -6.92 9.31
CA ASN A 245 -12.05 -8.04 9.99
C ASN A 245 -12.54 -9.37 9.40
N ILE A 246 -11.79 -10.44 9.66
CA ILE A 246 -12.03 -11.78 9.09
C ILE A 246 -13.42 -12.34 9.41
N ASN A 247 -14.00 -12.02 10.56
CA ASN A 247 -15.28 -12.56 11.00
C ASN A 247 -16.46 -12.07 10.14
N ASN A 248 -16.26 -11.02 9.35
CA ASN A 248 -17.27 -10.49 8.44
C ASN A 248 -17.16 -11.03 7.01
N PHE A 249 -16.06 -11.76 6.69
CA PHE A 249 -15.91 -12.46 5.42
C PHE A 249 -16.42 -13.91 5.53
N THR A 250 -17.68 -14.04 5.96
CA THR A 250 -18.37 -15.33 6.02
C THR A 250 -18.79 -15.80 4.64
N LYS A 251 -19.06 -17.09 4.50
CA LYS A 251 -19.57 -17.65 3.25
C LYS A 251 -20.79 -16.86 2.73
N ILE A 252 -21.75 -16.56 3.61
CA ILE A 252 -22.98 -15.82 3.26
C ILE A 252 -22.65 -14.43 2.69
N ASN A 253 -21.82 -13.66 3.41
CA ASN A 253 -21.47 -12.32 2.93
C ASN A 253 -20.67 -12.35 1.63
N ILE A 254 -19.84 -13.37 1.40
CA ILE A 254 -19.07 -13.50 0.16
C ILE A 254 -19.98 -13.88 -1.01
N GLU A 255 -20.91 -14.81 -0.81
CA GLU A 255 -21.92 -15.16 -1.81
C GLU A 255 -22.81 -13.95 -2.18
N GLU A 256 -23.18 -13.11 -1.19
CA GLU A 256 -23.90 -11.85 -1.45
C GLU A 256 -23.05 -10.83 -2.21
N ILE A 257 -21.76 -10.68 -1.87
CA ILE A 257 -20.86 -9.82 -2.63
C ILE A 257 -20.74 -10.30 -4.08
N GLU A 258 -20.58 -11.62 -4.28
CA GLU A 258 -20.46 -12.21 -5.62
C GLU A 258 -21.75 -12.03 -6.43
N ALA A 259 -22.91 -12.25 -5.81
CA ALA A 259 -24.22 -12.07 -6.46
C ALA A 259 -24.44 -10.62 -6.95
N HIS A 260 -23.91 -9.63 -6.26
CA HIS A 260 -24.03 -8.20 -6.61
C HIS A 260 -22.77 -7.63 -7.29
N TRP A 261 -21.79 -8.48 -7.64
CA TRP A 261 -20.46 -8.04 -8.06
C TRP A 261 -20.44 -7.10 -9.27
N GLU A 262 -21.28 -7.34 -10.26
CA GLU A 262 -21.36 -6.49 -11.46
C GLU A 262 -21.79 -5.06 -11.08
N ASN A 263 -22.83 -4.92 -10.27
CA ASN A 263 -23.31 -3.62 -9.81
C ASN A 263 -22.25 -2.92 -8.91
N ILE A 264 -21.56 -3.69 -8.08
CA ILE A 264 -20.46 -3.18 -7.23
C ILE A 264 -19.34 -2.61 -8.11
N LYS A 265 -18.92 -3.34 -9.15
CA LYS A 265 -17.89 -2.88 -10.10
C LYS A 265 -18.29 -1.56 -10.76
N ILE A 266 -19.48 -1.51 -11.37
CA ILE A 266 -19.99 -0.30 -12.04
C ILE A 266 -20.05 0.87 -11.05
N SER A 267 -20.60 0.66 -9.87
CA SER A 267 -20.74 1.72 -8.86
C SER A 267 -19.38 2.28 -8.41
N LEU A 268 -18.38 1.44 -8.24
CA LEU A 268 -17.02 1.87 -7.90
C LEU A 268 -16.37 2.63 -9.06
N GLU A 269 -16.51 2.15 -10.29
CA GLU A 269 -15.99 2.82 -11.49
C GLU A 269 -16.62 4.20 -11.68
N GLN A 270 -17.95 4.30 -11.58
CA GLN A 270 -18.68 5.57 -11.66
C GLN A 270 -18.27 6.52 -10.53
N THR A 271 -18.05 6.02 -9.32
CA THR A 271 -17.58 6.84 -8.18
C THR A 271 -16.18 7.38 -8.43
N VAL A 272 -15.25 6.55 -8.86
CA VAL A 272 -13.87 6.96 -9.18
C VAL A 272 -13.85 7.99 -10.31
N ASP A 273 -14.66 7.78 -11.35
CA ASP A 273 -14.78 8.74 -12.44
C ASP A 273 -15.39 10.07 -11.97
N LEU A 274 -16.41 10.02 -11.12
CA LEU A 274 -17.05 11.19 -10.53
C LEU A 274 -16.07 12.01 -9.69
N PHE A 275 -15.33 11.37 -8.80
CA PHE A 275 -14.33 12.04 -7.96
C PHE A 275 -13.19 12.64 -8.81
N SER A 276 -12.80 11.95 -9.88
CA SER A 276 -11.86 12.48 -10.86
C SER A 276 -12.40 13.74 -11.56
N LYS A 277 -13.69 13.75 -11.96
CA LYS A 277 -14.36 14.92 -12.52
C LYS A 277 -14.56 16.06 -11.53
N PHE A 278 -14.53 15.76 -10.24
CA PHE A 278 -14.46 16.79 -9.19
C PHE A 278 -13.02 17.35 -9.03
N GLY A 279 -12.05 16.91 -9.83
CA GLY A 279 -10.64 17.32 -9.72
C GLY A 279 -9.90 16.67 -8.56
N LEU A 280 -10.47 15.65 -7.92
CA LEU A 280 -9.78 14.86 -6.90
C LEU A 280 -8.85 13.84 -7.56
N SER A 281 -7.69 13.65 -6.96
CA SER A 281 -6.64 12.77 -7.45
C SER A 281 -5.78 12.22 -6.31
N THR A 282 -4.83 11.35 -6.62
CA THR A 282 -3.85 10.86 -5.64
C THR A 282 -2.96 11.94 -5.02
N GLU A 283 -2.91 13.14 -5.61
CA GLU A 283 -2.12 14.26 -5.09
C GLU A 283 -2.84 15.08 -4.02
N ASN A 284 -4.17 15.07 -4.03
CA ASN A 284 -4.99 15.93 -3.19
C ASN A 284 -6.10 15.21 -2.42
N PHE A 285 -6.22 13.87 -2.54
CA PHE A 285 -7.27 13.09 -1.87
C PHE A 285 -6.78 11.73 -1.39
N TRP A 286 -6.96 11.43 -0.09
CA TRP A 286 -6.54 10.19 0.56
C TRP A 286 -7.62 9.54 1.43
N GLN A 287 -8.77 10.20 1.63
CA GLN A 287 -9.87 9.71 2.47
C GLN A 287 -10.81 8.79 1.67
N TYR A 288 -10.30 7.66 1.18
CA TYR A 288 -11.05 6.79 0.26
C TYR A 288 -12.38 6.28 0.85
N ASP A 289 -12.51 6.15 2.18
CA ASP A 289 -13.78 5.80 2.82
C ASP A 289 -14.93 6.77 2.47
N LEU A 290 -14.62 8.02 2.13
CA LEU A 290 -15.61 9.01 1.66
C LEU A 290 -16.23 8.65 0.29
N MET A 291 -15.59 7.78 -0.49
CA MET A 291 -16.14 7.26 -1.73
C MET A 291 -17.29 6.28 -1.50
N LEU A 292 -17.27 5.55 -0.36
CA LEU A 292 -18.22 4.46 -0.12
C LEU A 292 -19.70 4.90 -0.01
N PRO A 293 -20.06 6.01 0.65
CA PRO A 293 -21.44 6.49 0.61
C PRO A 293 -21.93 6.84 -0.80
N VAL A 294 -21.06 7.42 -1.62
CA VAL A 294 -21.40 7.79 -3.01
C VAL A 294 -21.53 6.51 -3.87
N ALA A 295 -20.60 5.56 -3.71
CA ALA A 295 -20.69 4.27 -4.40
C ALA A 295 -21.95 3.50 -3.98
N TYR A 296 -22.30 3.53 -2.70
CA TYR A 296 -23.53 2.91 -2.20
C TYR A 296 -24.79 3.57 -2.81
N TYR A 297 -24.82 4.90 -2.90
CA TYR A 297 -25.93 5.61 -3.54
C TYR A 297 -26.07 5.22 -5.01
N ILE A 298 -24.98 5.19 -5.78
CA ILE A 298 -24.99 4.77 -7.19
C ILE A 298 -25.46 3.31 -7.31
N ASN A 299 -25.00 2.43 -6.42
CA ASN A 299 -25.43 1.03 -6.37
C ASN A 299 -26.94 0.91 -6.07
N HIS A 300 -27.44 1.71 -5.13
CA HIS A 300 -28.86 1.73 -4.75
C HIS A 300 -29.77 2.22 -5.90
N LEU A 301 -29.25 3.05 -6.80
CA LEU A 301 -29.94 3.47 -8.04
C LEU A 301 -29.95 2.37 -9.13
N GLY A 302 -29.41 1.17 -8.85
CA GLY A 302 -29.28 0.08 -9.80
C GLY A 302 -28.00 0.14 -10.65
N ALA A 303 -26.97 0.83 -10.14
CA ALA A 303 -25.65 0.95 -10.77
C ALA A 303 -25.69 1.46 -12.22
N PRO A 304 -26.27 2.64 -12.50
CA PRO A 304 -26.29 3.17 -13.86
C PRO A 304 -24.87 3.45 -14.35
N ASP A 305 -24.52 2.93 -15.51
CA ASP A 305 -23.20 3.09 -16.13
C ASP A 305 -22.98 4.49 -16.72
N ASP A 306 -24.05 5.28 -16.85
CA ASP A 306 -24.06 6.66 -17.33
C ASP A 306 -24.16 7.73 -16.21
N PHE A 307 -24.01 7.34 -14.92
CA PHE A 307 -24.20 8.27 -13.80
C PHE A 307 -23.35 9.53 -13.91
N THR A 308 -22.11 9.40 -14.38
CA THR A 308 -21.18 10.53 -14.50
C THR A 308 -21.35 11.36 -15.76
N SER A 309 -22.14 10.91 -16.76
CA SER A 309 -22.30 11.57 -18.07
C SER A 309 -23.72 12.07 -18.33
N SER A 310 -24.73 11.33 -17.89
CA SER A 310 -26.12 11.63 -18.19
C SER A 310 -26.61 12.93 -17.54
N TYR A 311 -27.41 13.70 -18.30
CA TYR A 311 -28.01 14.96 -17.81
C TYR A 311 -28.97 14.72 -16.65
N ARG A 312 -29.67 13.58 -16.61
CA ARG A 312 -30.64 13.25 -15.54
C ARG A 312 -30.04 13.28 -14.14
N PHE A 313 -28.73 12.99 -14.01
CA PHE A 313 -28.02 12.97 -12.74
C PHE A 313 -27.20 14.25 -12.47
N LYS A 314 -27.37 15.31 -13.28
CA LYS A 314 -26.58 16.54 -13.14
C LYS A 314 -26.76 17.19 -11.77
N GLU A 315 -28.00 17.26 -11.28
CA GLU A 315 -28.30 17.82 -9.96
C GLU A 315 -27.67 16.99 -8.85
N ASP A 316 -27.85 15.68 -8.88
CA ASP A 316 -27.24 14.78 -7.90
C ASP A 316 -25.72 14.91 -7.86
N ARG A 317 -25.07 14.98 -9.02
CA ARG A 317 -23.61 15.19 -9.08
C ARG A 317 -23.19 16.50 -8.42
N ASN A 318 -23.96 17.56 -8.56
CA ASN A 318 -23.68 18.84 -7.93
C ASN A 318 -23.86 18.78 -6.40
N VAL A 319 -24.92 18.14 -5.95
CA VAL A 319 -25.18 17.91 -4.51
C VAL A 319 -24.05 17.05 -3.92
N ILE A 320 -23.71 15.94 -4.55
CA ILE A 320 -22.61 15.05 -4.13
C ILE A 320 -21.29 15.82 -4.11
N LYS A 321 -20.99 16.64 -5.13
CA LYS A 321 -19.78 17.47 -5.18
C LYS A 321 -19.65 18.36 -3.95
N ASN A 322 -20.69 19.10 -3.63
CA ASN A 322 -20.74 19.99 -2.48
C ASN A 322 -20.61 19.21 -1.16
N TRP A 323 -21.33 18.10 -1.04
CA TRP A 323 -21.27 17.22 0.12
C TRP A 323 -19.86 16.66 0.33
N VAL A 324 -19.23 16.13 -0.72
CA VAL A 324 -17.85 15.57 -0.68
C VAL A 324 -16.85 16.63 -0.24
N TYR A 325 -16.89 17.84 -0.83
CA TYR A 325 -15.94 18.89 -0.47
C TYR A 325 -16.11 19.35 0.98
N ARG A 326 -17.35 19.53 1.44
CA ARG A 326 -17.64 19.87 2.84
C ARG A 326 -17.18 18.77 3.78
N ALA A 327 -17.39 17.51 3.43
CA ALA A 327 -16.94 16.34 4.18
C ALA A 327 -15.40 16.29 4.29
N ILE A 328 -14.66 16.62 3.21
CA ILE A 328 -13.21 16.72 3.21
C ILE A 328 -12.75 17.84 4.15
N ILE A 329 -13.32 19.05 4.05
CA ILE A 329 -12.93 20.20 4.87
C ILE A 329 -13.17 19.93 6.35
N LYS A 330 -14.33 19.36 6.69
CA LYS A 330 -14.69 19.01 8.07
C LYS A 330 -13.98 17.74 8.58
N GLY A 331 -13.45 16.88 7.68
CA GLY A 331 -12.75 15.66 8.04
C GLY A 331 -13.63 14.64 8.74
N ILE A 332 -14.91 14.53 8.35
CA ILE A 332 -15.90 13.70 9.07
C ILE A 332 -15.58 12.21 9.10
N PHE A 333 -14.81 11.72 8.13
CA PHE A 333 -14.37 10.32 8.07
C PHE A 333 -13.07 10.04 8.85
N SER A 334 -12.50 11.01 9.54
CA SER A 334 -11.30 10.82 10.35
C SER A 334 -11.62 10.09 11.67
N GLY A 335 -11.19 8.82 11.79
CA GLY A 335 -11.25 8.05 13.04
C GLY A 335 -12.60 7.42 13.41
N ARG A 336 -13.67 7.63 12.64
CA ARG A 336 -15.03 7.07 12.92
C ARG A 336 -15.70 6.48 11.68
N SER A 337 -14.95 6.08 10.68
CA SER A 337 -15.48 5.78 9.35
C SER A 337 -16.53 4.65 9.33
N GLU A 338 -16.33 3.56 10.08
CA GLU A 338 -17.23 2.41 10.02
C GLU A 338 -18.64 2.69 10.58
N SER A 339 -18.72 3.30 11.78
CA SER A 339 -20.01 3.63 12.40
C SER A 339 -20.77 4.69 11.60
N LEU A 340 -20.04 5.63 11.02
CA LEU A 340 -20.59 6.66 10.15
C LEU A 340 -21.13 6.05 8.86
N LEU A 341 -20.38 5.18 8.21
CA LEU A 341 -20.78 4.47 6.97
C LEU A 341 -22.05 3.65 7.17
N ILE A 342 -22.17 2.89 8.27
CA ILE A 342 -23.38 2.09 8.55
C ILE A 342 -24.61 2.98 8.63
N LYS A 343 -24.52 4.11 9.33
CA LYS A 343 -25.65 5.04 9.50
C LYS A 343 -26.01 5.75 8.20
N ILE A 344 -25.01 6.29 7.46
CA ILE A 344 -25.24 6.95 6.17
C ILE A 344 -25.87 5.96 5.18
N ARG A 345 -25.35 4.71 5.12
CA ARG A 345 -25.92 3.64 4.30
C ARG A 345 -27.41 3.41 4.61
N GLY A 346 -27.76 3.39 5.90
CA GLY A 346 -29.16 3.26 6.33
C GLY A 346 -30.04 4.37 5.79
N VAL A 347 -29.60 5.62 5.91
CA VAL A 347 -30.34 6.78 5.38
C VAL A 347 -30.51 6.71 3.85
N ILE A 348 -29.44 6.35 3.12
CA ILE A 348 -29.51 6.22 1.65
C ILE A 348 -30.49 5.12 1.25
N ARG A 349 -30.42 3.96 1.89
CA ARG A 349 -31.30 2.81 1.63
C ARG A 349 -32.78 3.15 1.89
N ASP A 350 -33.04 3.85 2.98
CA ASP A 350 -34.40 4.12 3.45
C ASP A 350 -35.00 5.39 2.79
N SER A 351 -34.19 6.16 2.02
CA SER A 351 -34.64 7.35 1.30
C SER A 351 -35.47 6.97 0.08
N SER A 352 -36.64 7.59 -0.04
CA SER A 352 -37.55 7.43 -1.19
C SER A 352 -37.42 8.57 -2.23
N SER A 353 -36.52 9.52 -2.01
CA SER A 353 -36.44 10.74 -2.83
C SER A 353 -35.90 10.49 -4.26
N GLY A 354 -35.19 9.39 -4.49
CA GLY A 354 -34.47 9.12 -5.73
C GLY A 354 -33.33 10.10 -6.00
N LYS A 355 -32.97 10.93 -5.00
CA LYS A 355 -31.87 11.90 -5.00
C LYS A 355 -30.91 11.58 -3.86
N PHE A 356 -29.65 12.08 -3.96
CA PHE A 356 -28.70 11.93 -2.88
C PHE A 356 -29.21 12.64 -1.61
N PRO A 357 -29.43 11.92 -0.50
CA PRO A 357 -30.16 12.44 0.66
C PRO A 357 -29.23 13.22 1.62
N GLU A 358 -28.60 14.30 1.14
CA GLU A 358 -27.64 15.08 1.94
C GLU A 358 -28.24 15.68 3.20
N THR A 359 -29.49 16.18 3.11
CA THR A 359 -30.19 16.80 4.24
C THR A 359 -30.51 15.76 5.31
N GLU A 360 -31.02 14.60 4.92
CA GLU A 360 -31.32 13.49 5.83
C GLU A 360 -30.04 12.95 6.48
N ILE A 361 -28.94 12.86 5.73
CA ILE A 361 -27.63 12.46 6.28
C ILE A 361 -27.18 13.47 7.35
N GLU A 362 -27.30 14.77 7.08
CA GLU A 362 -26.93 15.82 8.05
C GLU A 362 -27.77 15.70 9.32
N GLU A 363 -29.11 15.63 9.19
CA GLU A 363 -30.04 15.65 10.32
C GLU A 363 -30.03 14.35 11.14
N GLN A 364 -30.05 13.21 10.47
CA GLN A 364 -30.25 11.92 11.13
C GLN A 364 -28.93 11.25 11.54
N VAL A 365 -27.80 11.60 10.92
CA VAL A 365 -26.52 10.96 11.17
C VAL A 365 -25.49 11.92 11.74
N LEU A 366 -25.19 13.02 11.03
CA LEU A 366 -24.05 13.86 11.38
C LEU A 366 -24.30 14.64 12.68
N LYS A 367 -25.44 15.34 12.80
CA LYS A 367 -25.79 16.09 14.01
C LYS A 367 -25.84 15.20 15.26
N PRO A 368 -26.50 14.02 15.27
CA PRO A 368 -26.47 13.12 16.42
C PRO A 368 -25.08 12.56 16.78
N MET A 369 -24.15 12.58 15.83
CA MET A 369 -22.75 12.18 16.06
C MET A 369 -21.83 13.36 16.43
N ASN A 370 -22.38 14.54 16.72
CA ASN A 370 -21.65 15.78 16.93
C ASN A 370 -20.72 16.14 15.76
N CYS A 371 -21.16 15.85 14.55
CA CYS A 371 -20.53 16.25 13.29
C CYS A 371 -21.47 17.23 12.57
N CYS A 372 -20.93 18.13 11.77
CA CYS A 372 -21.72 19.07 11.00
C CYS A 372 -20.96 19.50 9.75
N LEU A 373 -21.62 19.49 8.59
CA LEU A 373 -21.04 20.00 7.35
C LEU A 373 -21.25 21.50 7.17
N LYS A 374 -22.11 22.11 8.01
CA LYS A 374 -22.32 23.54 8.01
C LYS A 374 -21.14 24.26 8.64
N PHE A 375 -20.85 25.45 8.11
CA PHE A 375 -19.79 26.34 8.59
C PHE A 375 -20.38 27.56 9.23
N ASN A 376 -19.68 28.13 10.19
CA ASN A 376 -19.96 29.41 10.80
C ASN A 376 -18.81 30.40 10.57
N GLU A 377 -19.08 31.70 10.78
CA GLU A 377 -18.07 32.74 10.52
C GLU A 377 -16.80 32.60 11.39
N SER A 378 -16.92 32.03 12.60
CA SER A 378 -15.77 31.87 13.50
C SER A 378 -14.74 30.83 12.98
N GLU A 379 -15.16 29.94 12.07
CA GLU A 379 -14.28 28.95 11.46
C GLU A 379 -13.47 29.51 10.28
N VAL A 380 -13.88 30.67 9.72
CA VAL A 380 -13.28 31.19 8.47
C VAL A 380 -11.80 31.51 8.64
N ASP A 381 -11.41 32.10 9.76
CA ASP A 381 -10.01 32.44 10.00
C ASP A 381 -9.14 31.18 10.14
N TYR A 382 -9.67 30.14 10.78
CA TYR A 382 -9.01 28.83 10.81
C TYR A 382 -8.82 28.25 9.40
N LEU A 383 -9.84 28.36 8.52
CA LEU A 383 -9.73 27.86 7.13
C LEU A 383 -8.68 28.64 6.34
N LEU A 384 -8.59 29.95 6.53
CA LEU A 384 -7.59 30.81 5.87
C LEU A 384 -6.16 30.53 6.34
N ASP A 385 -5.99 30.03 7.56
CA ASP A 385 -4.69 29.70 8.15
C ASP A 385 -4.21 28.26 7.85
N LEU A 386 -4.99 27.47 7.11
CA LEU A 386 -4.59 26.13 6.70
C LEU A 386 -3.32 26.16 5.87
N GLY A 387 -2.32 25.38 6.27
CA GLY A 387 -1.05 25.24 5.58
C GLY A 387 -1.02 24.03 4.64
N TRP A 388 -0.33 24.17 3.52
CA TRP A 388 -0.16 23.15 2.48
C TRP A 388 0.28 21.78 2.99
N THR A 389 1.27 21.74 3.89
CA THR A 389 1.96 20.49 4.25
C THR A 389 1.02 19.41 4.82
N HIS A 390 0.00 19.80 5.58
CA HIS A 390 -0.91 18.87 6.25
C HIS A 390 -2.37 18.94 5.80
N ASN A 391 -2.72 19.93 4.96
CA ASN A 391 -4.13 20.20 4.63
C ASN A 391 -4.40 20.30 3.13
N ARG A 392 -3.61 19.67 2.26
CA ARG A 392 -3.77 19.74 0.80
C ARG A 392 -5.21 19.47 0.35
N SER A 393 -5.81 18.38 0.83
CA SER A 393 -7.19 18.00 0.48
C SER A 393 -8.20 19.08 0.90
N LYS A 394 -8.05 19.62 2.10
CA LYS A 394 -8.94 20.66 2.60
C LYS A 394 -8.81 21.96 1.80
N ILE A 395 -7.58 22.39 1.54
CA ILE A 395 -7.28 23.59 0.76
C ILE A 395 -7.81 23.44 -0.66
N PHE A 396 -7.57 22.28 -1.30
CA PHE A 396 -8.12 22.00 -2.62
C PHE A 396 -9.64 22.09 -2.63
N ALA A 397 -10.31 21.48 -1.66
CA ALA A 397 -11.77 21.49 -1.54
C ALA A 397 -12.32 22.91 -1.30
N ILE A 398 -11.66 23.73 -0.45
CA ILE A 398 -12.04 25.12 -0.22
C ILE A 398 -11.94 25.94 -1.52
N LEU A 399 -10.77 25.90 -2.17
CA LEU A 399 -10.55 26.65 -3.41
C LEU A 399 -11.49 26.18 -4.52
N SER A 400 -11.78 24.87 -4.60
CA SER A 400 -12.75 24.33 -5.54
C SER A 400 -14.17 24.85 -5.32
N LEU A 401 -14.61 24.97 -4.06
CA LEU A 401 -15.93 25.51 -3.72
C LEU A 401 -16.08 26.99 -4.06
N ILE A 402 -15.00 27.79 -3.92
CA ILE A 402 -15.08 29.25 -4.03
C ILE A 402 -14.59 29.81 -5.36
N LEU A 403 -13.74 29.08 -6.11
CA LEU A 403 -13.12 29.57 -7.34
C LEU A 403 -13.58 28.80 -8.59
N MET A 404 -13.89 27.51 -8.46
CA MET A 404 -14.22 26.68 -9.62
C MET A 404 -15.68 26.87 -10.05
N GLY A 405 -15.86 27.07 -11.34
CA GLY A 405 -17.13 26.90 -12.01
C GLY A 405 -17.44 25.42 -12.29
N THR A 406 -18.20 25.16 -13.34
CA THR A 406 -18.63 23.80 -13.78
C THR A 406 -17.62 23.10 -14.70
N ASP A 407 -16.39 23.58 -14.80
CA ASP A 407 -15.38 23.07 -15.73
C ASP A 407 -14.87 21.68 -15.30
N ASN A 408 -14.70 20.78 -16.27
CA ASN A 408 -14.26 19.40 -16.06
C ASN A 408 -12.72 19.25 -16.07
N ASP A 409 -11.99 20.34 -15.87
CA ASP A 409 -10.53 20.32 -15.91
C ASP A 409 -9.91 19.76 -14.64
N ILE A 410 -8.78 19.09 -14.78
CA ILE A 410 -7.96 18.64 -13.66
C ILE A 410 -7.10 19.82 -13.21
N TYR A 411 -7.27 20.22 -11.97
CA TYR A 411 -6.52 21.31 -11.37
C TYR A 411 -5.48 20.80 -10.38
N HIS A 412 -4.32 21.45 -10.40
CA HIS A 412 -3.23 21.26 -9.46
C HIS A 412 -3.18 22.42 -8.49
N LEU A 413 -2.99 22.10 -7.22
CA LEU A 413 -2.76 23.09 -6.19
C LEU A 413 -1.32 23.60 -6.30
N ASP A 414 -1.11 24.92 -6.43
CA ASP A 414 0.18 25.56 -6.59
C ASP A 414 0.32 26.82 -5.71
N HIS A 415 1.57 27.25 -5.46
CA HIS A 415 1.86 28.47 -4.74
C HIS A 415 1.94 29.68 -5.70
N ILE A 416 1.13 30.72 -5.46
CA ILE A 416 1.18 31.95 -6.28
C ILE A 416 2.57 32.54 -6.24
N TYR A 417 3.12 32.83 -5.05
CA TYR A 417 4.54 33.10 -4.86
C TYR A 417 5.26 31.78 -4.61
N PRO A 418 6.17 31.34 -5.52
CA PRO A 418 6.84 30.05 -5.43
C PRO A 418 7.62 29.86 -4.12
N ARG A 419 7.59 28.67 -3.54
CA ARG A 419 8.34 28.30 -2.33
C ARG A 419 9.84 28.67 -2.41
N SER A 420 10.41 28.61 -3.61
CA SER A 420 11.83 28.90 -3.85
C SER A 420 12.23 30.34 -3.49
N ILE A 421 11.30 31.29 -3.49
CA ILE A 421 11.54 32.67 -3.05
C ILE A 421 11.80 32.68 -1.54
N PHE A 422 11.01 31.94 -0.76
CA PHE A 422 11.05 31.94 0.70
C PHE A 422 12.15 31.04 1.26
N GLN A 423 12.48 29.94 0.59
CA GLN A 423 13.55 29.02 1.01
C GLN A 423 14.95 29.63 0.96
N ARG A 424 15.15 30.70 0.19
CA ARG A 424 16.42 31.43 0.05
C ARG A 424 16.55 32.61 0.99
N LEU A 425 15.52 32.90 1.79
CA LEU A 425 15.55 34.03 2.70
C LEU A 425 16.49 33.71 3.87
N PRO A 426 17.39 34.69 4.23
CA PRO A 426 18.26 34.55 5.37
C PRO A 426 17.47 34.49 6.69
N GLU A 427 18.07 34.00 7.75
CA GLU A 427 17.55 34.23 9.09
C GLU A 427 17.69 35.73 9.39
N SER A 428 16.57 36.37 9.69
CA SER A 428 16.49 37.80 9.91
C SER A 428 15.35 38.13 10.86
N ASN A 429 15.54 39.19 11.64
CA ASN A 429 14.49 39.78 12.46
C ASN A 429 13.65 40.83 11.71
N ASP A 430 13.85 40.97 10.41
CA ASP A 430 13.04 41.82 9.54
C ASP A 430 11.59 41.33 9.53
N ASP A 431 10.67 42.20 9.88
CA ASP A 431 9.24 41.88 10.01
C ASP A 431 8.63 41.36 8.70
N ALA A 432 9.10 41.83 7.53
CA ALA A 432 8.65 41.33 6.23
C ALA A 432 9.13 39.88 5.98
N VAL A 433 10.36 39.55 6.40
CA VAL A 433 10.92 38.20 6.28
C VAL A 433 10.20 37.24 7.21
N LEU A 434 9.97 37.64 8.46
CA LEU A 434 9.24 36.84 9.45
C LEU A 434 7.81 36.55 8.99
N PHE A 435 7.10 37.60 8.55
CA PHE A 435 5.74 37.47 8.01
C PHE A 435 5.71 36.50 6.83
N ALA A 436 6.63 36.63 5.89
CA ALA A 436 6.70 35.78 4.72
C ALA A 436 6.96 34.32 5.07
N LYS A 437 7.92 34.03 5.95
CA LYS A 437 8.21 32.67 6.43
C LYS A 437 7.03 32.01 7.15
N GLN A 438 6.21 32.78 7.86
CA GLN A 438 5.04 32.26 8.58
C GLN A 438 3.84 31.98 7.66
N ASN A 439 3.73 32.70 6.54
CA ASN A 439 2.50 32.74 5.76
C ASN A 439 2.62 32.19 4.31
N TYR A 440 3.83 31.95 3.78
CA TYR A 440 4.00 31.54 2.38
C TYR A 440 3.33 30.20 2.03
N ASP A 441 3.14 29.32 3.01
CA ASP A 441 2.57 27.97 2.84
C ASP A 441 1.07 27.90 3.15
N ARG A 442 0.43 29.05 3.46
CA ARG A 442 -1.00 29.13 3.85
C ARG A 442 -1.92 29.40 2.65
N LEU A 443 -3.20 29.07 2.85
CA LEU A 443 -4.27 29.17 1.83
C LEU A 443 -4.23 30.47 1.00
N PRO A 444 -4.03 31.69 1.58
CA PRO A 444 -3.98 32.90 0.75
C PRO A 444 -2.84 32.99 -0.28
N ASN A 445 -1.80 32.15 -0.18
CA ASN A 445 -0.76 32.05 -1.20
C ASN A 445 -0.94 30.87 -2.17
N LEU A 446 -2.11 30.18 -2.12
CA LEU A 446 -2.36 28.99 -2.91
C LEU A 446 -3.44 29.22 -3.98
N GLN A 447 -3.28 28.59 -5.14
CA GLN A 447 -4.16 28.70 -6.31
C GLN A 447 -4.41 27.35 -6.95
N LEU A 448 -5.39 27.30 -7.87
CA LEU A 448 -5.68 26.13 -8.68
C LEU A 448 -5.30 26.40 -10.13
N LEU A 449 -4.35 25.66 -10.67
CA LEU A 449 -3.88 25.75 -12.04
C LEU A 449 -4.19 24.47 -12.82
N THR A 450 -4.48 24.58 -14.10
CA THR A 450 -4.49 23.43 -15.00
C THR A 450 -3.09 22.83 -15.12
N GLN A 451 -2.95 21.60 -15.63
CA GLN A 451 -1.65 20.96 -15.83
C GLN A 451 -0.71 21.82 -16.72
N GLY A 452 -1.26 22.45 -17.76
CA GLY A 452 -0.50 23.33 -18.67
C GLY A 452 0.03 24.55 -17.94
N GLU A 453 -0.85 25.28 -17.24
CA GLU A 453 -0.49 26.47 -16.46
C GLU A 453 0.53 26.16 -15.36
N ASN A 454 0.33 25.04 -14.64
CA ASN A 454 1.25 24.62 -13.58
C ASN A 454 2.65 24.28 -14.12
N THR A 455 2.71 23.62 -15.28
CA THR A 455 3.99 23.32 -15.95
C THR A 455 4.67 24.58 -16.46
N SER A 456 3.92 25.48 -17.10
CA SER A 456 4.40 26.78 -17.60
C SER A 456 4.92 27.66 -16.46
N LYS A 457 4.20 27.71 -15.34
CA LYS A 457 4.58 28.52 -14.19
C LYS A 457 5.87 28.06 -13.51
N GLY A 458 5.93 26.80 -13.14
CA GLY A 458 7.05 26.22 -12.41
C GLY A 458 7.47 27.08 -11.21
N LYS A 459 8.72 27.58 -11.21
CA LYS A 459 9.27 28.45 -10.15
C LYS A 459 9.28 29.94 -10.52
N THR A 460 8.57 30.32 -11.59
CA THR A 460 8.54 31.71 -12.06
C THR A 460 7.76 32.59 -11.08
N PRO A 461 8.29 33.77 -10.71
CA PRO A 461 7.57 34.73 -9.88
C PRO A 461 6.23 35.16 -10.49
N PRO A 462 5.23 35.53 -9.67
CA PRO A 462 3.84 35.60 -10.11
C PRO A 462 3.60 36.63 -11.21
N LYS A 463 4.09 37.86 -11.07
CA LYS A 463 3.87 38.93 -12.09
C LYS A 463 4.53 38.62 -13.42
N LYS A 464 5.73 38.05 -13.36
CA LYS A 464 6.46 37.61 -14.57
C LYS A 464 5.72 36.50 -15.29
N TRP A 465 5.24 35.50 -14.55
CA TRP A 465 4.52 34.39 -15.15
C TRP A 465 3.19 34.85 -15.74
N ILE A 466 2.37 35.61 -14.99
CA ILE A 466 1.09 36.13 -15.48
C ILE A 466 1.29 36.90 -16.79
N ASN A 467 2.32 37.74 -16.90
CA ASN A 467 2.62 38.47 -18.11
C ASN A 467 3.11 37.62 -19.30
N SER A 468 3.76 36.52 -19.01
CA SER A 468 4.22 35.57 -20.06
C SER A 468 3.11 34.67 -20.57
N GLU A 469 2.22 34.26 -19.70
CA GLU A 469 1.12 33.31 -19.99
C GLU A 469 -0.05 34.04 -20.66
N TYR A 470 -0.49 35.17 -20.09
CA TYR A 470 -1.66 35.95 -20.53
C TYR A 470 -1.22 37.26 -21.19
N LYS A 471 -0.95 37.18 -22.49
CA LYS A 471 -0.50 38.38 -23.28
C LYS A 471 -1.65 39.36 -23.57
N ASN A 472 -2.88 38.85 -23.63
CA ASN A 472 -4.06 39.67 -23.80
C ASN A 472 -4.50 40.21 -22.44
N THR A 473 -4.84 41.50 -22.38
CA THR A 473 -5.27 42.18 -21.17
C THR A 473 -6.56 41.58 -20.60
N GLU A 474 -7.51 41.24 -21.45
CA GLU A 474 -8.79 40.66 -21.05
C GLU A 474 -8.61 39.25 -20.42
N GLU A 475 -7.78 38.39 -21.05
CA GLU A 475 -7.48 37.07 -20.52
C GLU A 475 -6.76 37.14 -19.15
N ARG A 476 -5.80 38.06 -19.06
CA ARG A 476 -5.07 38.32 -17.83
C ARG A 476 -5.99 38.81 -16.71
N ASP A 477 -6.84 39.77 -17.00
CA ASP A 477 -7.74 40.34 -16.01
C ASP A 477 -8.81 39.31 -15.56
N ASN A 478 -9.28 38.46 -16.48
CA ASN A 478 -10.15 37.33 -16.18
C ASN A 478 -9.47 36.30 -15.27
N PHE A 479 -8.22 35.93 -15.55
CA PHE A 479 -7.43 35.06 -14.69
C PHE A 479 -7.26 35.67 -13.29
N CYS A 480 -6.84 36.93 -13.22
CA CYS A 480 -6.62 37.62 -11.95
C CYS A 480 -7.92 37.74 -11.13
N LEU A 481 -9.06 37.98 -11.79
CA LEU A 481 -10.37 38.00 -11.14
C LEU A 481 -10.77 36.62 -10.59
N LYS A 482 -10.58 35.58 -11.40
CA LYS A 482 -10.84 34.17 -10.99
C LYS A 482 -10.00 33.80 -9.77
N GLU A 483 -8.71 34.04 -9.82
CA GLU A 483 -7.76 33.66 -8.77
C GLU A 483 -7.67 34.68 -7.63
N ILE A 484 -8.44 35.76 -7.68
CA ILE A 484 -8.47 36.82 -6.65
C ILE A 484 -7.07 37.45 -6.49
N ILE A 485 -6.49 37.86 -7.58
CA ILE A 485 -5.17 38.51 -7.63
C ILE A 485 -5.35 39.98 -7.98
N ASP A 486 -4.84 40.87 -7.14
CA ASP A 486 -4.71 42.28 -7.47
C ASP A 486 -3.48 42.49 -8.37
N TYR A 487 -3.72 42.52 -9.68
CA TYR A 487 -2.65 42.65 -10.67
C TYR A 487 -1.83 43.94 -10.55
N ALA A 488 -2.46 45.03 -10.12
CA ALA A 488 -1.77 46.33 -9.95
C ALA A 488 -0.69 46.24 -8.85
N ASN A 489 -1.00 45.55 -7.77
CA ASN A 489 -0.17 45.51 -6.57
C ASN A 489 0.62 44.21 -6.38
N ILE A 490 0.42 43.18 -7.24
CA ILE A 490 1.26 42.00 -7.19
C ILE A 490 2.66 42.29 -7.73
N GLY A 491 3.69 41.83 -7.06
CA GLY A 491 5.11 41.92 -7.48
C GLY A 491 5.75 40.54 -7.61
N ASP A 492 7.06 40.53 -7.77
CA ASP A 492 7.88 39.31 -7.98
C ASP A 492 8.79 39.00 -6.78
N ASP A 493 8.78 39.83 -5.76
CA ASP A 493 9.67 39.75 -4.60
C ASP A 493 8.91 39.72 -3.26
N ILE A 494 9.67 39.52 -2.19
CA ILE A 494 9.13 39.46 -0.82
C ILE A 494 8.47 40.78 -0.36
N LYS A 495 8.89 41.94 -0.92
CA LYS A 495 8.36 43.24 -0.47
C LYS A 495 6.89 43.41 -0.83
N SER A 496 6.48 42.83 -1.95
CA SER A 496 5.07 42.83 -2.39
C SER A 496 4.24 41.71 -1.78
N PHE A 497 4.87 40.72 -1.14
CA PHE A 497 4.15 39.55 -0.64
C PHE A 497 3.12 39.87 0.44
N ARG A 498 3.44 40.73 1.42
CA ARG A 498 2.53 41.05 2.53
C ARG A 498 1.25 41.72 2.03
N SER A 499 1.35 42.75 1.20
CA SER A 499 0.18 43.47 0.65
C SER A 499 -0.69 42.54 -0.20
N PHE A 500 -0.08 41.71 -1.05
CA PHE A 500 -0.77 40.67 -1.80
C PHE A 500 -1.50 39.69 -0.88
N TYR A 501 -0.82 39.16 0.14
CA TYR A 501 -1.37 38.16 1.04
C TYR A 501 -2.57 38.70 1.84
N GLU A 502 -2.45 39.90 2.40
CA GLU A 502 -3.52 40.52 3.18
C GLU A 502 -4.73 40.87 2.30
N TYR A 503 -4.53 41.42 1.09
CA TYR A 503 -5.60 41.64 0.13
C TYR A 503 -6.33 40.33 -0.19
N ARG A 504 -5.59 39.31 -0.58
CA ARG A 504 -6.19 38.02 -0.97
C ARG A 504 -6.85 37.32 0.20
N ARG A 505 -6.27 37.39 1.40
CA ARG A 505 -6.89 36.85 2.62
C ARG A 505 -8.28 37.46 2.87
N ASN A 506 -8.40 38.78 2.75
CA ASN A 506 -9.65 39.46 2.95
C ASN A 506 -10.68 39.08 1.87
N LYS A 507 -10.29 39.03 0.62
CA LYS A 507 -11.18 38.64 -0.48
C LYS A 507 -11.57 37.17 -0.44
N LEU A 508 -10.68 36.28 -0.04
CA LEU A 508 -11.03 34.88 0.21
C LEU A 508 -12.02 34.75 1.37
N ARG A 509 -11.85 35.53 2.44
CA ARG A 509 -12.82 35.59 3.55
C ARG A 509 -14.20 35.93 3.05
N GLU A 510 -14.35 37.01 2.28
CA GLU A 510 -15.62 37.43 1.68
C GLU A 510 -16.25 36.30 0.84
N ARG A 511 -15.45 35.64 0.00
CA ARG A 511 -15.91 34.51 -0.84
C ARG A 511 -16.29 33.27 -0.03
N ILE A 512 -15.54 32.91 1.00
CA ILE A 512 -15.89 31.78 1.88
C ILE A 512 -17.21 32.04 2.59
N VAL A 513 -17.41 33.26 3.11
CA VAL A 513 -18.67 33.64 3.75
C VAL A 513 -19.83 33.55 2.75
N SER A 514 -19.71 34.13 1.57
CA SER A 514 -20.79 34.13 0.57
C SER A 514 -21.09 32.73 0.01
N ARG A 515 -20.07 31.98 -0.41
CA ARG A 515 -20.24 30.71 -1.12
C ARG A 515 -20.37 29.48 -0.22
N ILE A 516 -19.73 29.49 0.93
CA ILE A 516 -19.74 28.33 1.83
C ILE A 516 -20.75 28.49 2.96
N ILE A 517 -20.90 29.73 3.53
CA ILE A 517 -21.75 29.94 4.70
C ILE A 517 -23.15 30.42 4.30
N GLN A 518 -23.28 31.40 3.41
CA GLN A 518 -24.60 31.95 3.06
C GLN A 518 -25.40 31.03 2.13
N GLU A 519 -24.75 30.42 1.11
CA GLU A 519 -25.45 29.50 0.22
C GLU A 519 -25.92 28.22 0.92
N GLN A 520 -25.29 27.79 2.02
CA GLN A 520 -25.79 26.65 2.81
C GLN A 520 -27.13 26.89 3.50
N ASN A 521 -27.57 28.15 3.60
CA ASN A 521 -28.83 28.52 4.23
C ASN A 521 -29.98 28.71 3.21
N ILE A 522 -29.68 28.57 1.91
CA ILE A 522 -30.65 28.73 0.80
C ILE A 522 -31.14 27.35 0.32
N ILE A 523 -30.40 26.28 0.62
CA ILE A 523 -30.72 24.87 0.36
C ILE A 523 -31.40 24.30 1.61
#